data_e08f5b1f53452e96daa5ca1962fca3a3
#
_entry.id   e08f5b1f53452e96daa5ca1962fca3a3
#
_cell.length_a   1.000
_cell.length_b   1.000
_cell.length_c   1.000
_cell.angle_alpha   90.00
_cell.angle_beta   90.00
_cell.angle_gamma   90.00
#
_symmetry.space_group_name_H-M   'P 1'
#
loop_
_entity.id
_entity.type
_entity.pdbx_description
1 polymer ?
#
loop_
_entity_poly.entity_id
_entity_poly.type
_entity_poly.pdbx_seq_one_letter_code
_entity_poly.pdbx_strand_id
1 'polypeptide(L)'
;MSDPLLGIVRVVTSDDPAFVGAHGAAIRARYQIATTSACIPDQPHGIHDAVTERRAEPKVLDLAAGLVDRGATAILISCAADPALAAARAALPVPVIGAGSAAAAVALGLGGRIGVLGLNAAPPAPVTAVLGDRLVGSLRPAGVFQTTDLLEPGATDRAVDAGRELVAAGAEAILFACTGMTTIGLAGPIRDRLGVPAVDAVLAGGLLASYAMR
;
A
#
# COMPACT_ATOMS: atom_id res chain seq x y z
N MET A 1 30.17 -0.17 0.24
CA MET A 1 28.72 -0.44 0.03
C MET A 1 27.98 0.53 0.94
N SER A 2 27.05 1.32 0.40
CA SER A 2 26.19 2.19 1.24
C SER A 2 25.27 1.35 2.10
N ASP A 3 24.96 1.84 3.32
CA ASP A 3 24.03 1.15 4.21
C ASP A 3 22.65 1.03 3.55
N PRO A 4 21.93 -0.10 3.74
CA PRO A 4 20.62 -0.31 3.15
C PRO A 4 19.61 0.77 3.60
N LEU A 5 19.06 1.54 2.66
CA LEU A 5 18.08 2.62 2.90
C LEU A 5 16.89 2.46 1.93
N LEU A 6 15.71 2.22 2.47
CA LEU A 6 14.48 2.15 1.67
C LEU A 6 13.87 3.54 1.50
N GLY A 7 13.81 4.02 0.26
CA GLY A 7 13.05 5.20 -0.12
C GLY A 7 11.57 4.88 -0.29
N ILE A 8 10.69 5.63 0.39
CA ILE A 8 9.24 5.42 0.34
C ILE A 8 8.57 6.63 -0.32
N VAL A 9 7.98 6.39 -1.48
CA VAL A 9 7.19 7.38 -2.21
C VAL A 9 5.74 7.30 -1.74
N ARG A 10 5.26 8.36 -1.07
CA ARG A 10 3.85 8.52 -0.66
C ARG A 10 3.09 9.26 -1.77
N VAL A 11 1.96 8.70 -2.22
CA VAL A 11 1.15 9.26 -3.33
C VAL A 11 0.06 10.23 -2.84
N VAL A 12 0.36 10.96 -1.81
CA VAL A 12 -0.48 11.98 -1.19
C VAL A 12 0.40 13.16 -0.80
N THR A 13 -0.15 14.37 -0.78
CA THR A 13 0.58 15.56 -0.32
C THR A 13 0.31 15.79 1.16
N SER A 14 1.36 15.93 1.94
CA SER A 14 1.29 16.32 3.36
C SER A 14 2.62 16.89 3.80
N ASP A 15 2.57 17.91 4.66
CA ASP A 15 3.72 18.52 5.32
C ASP A 15 3.85 18.06 6.79
N ASP A 16 2.92 17.23 7.29
CA ASP A 16 3.00 16.65 8.62
C ASP A 16 4.06 15.55 8.67
N PRO A 17 5.18 15.73 9.40
CA PRO A 17 6.26 14.76 9.46
C PRO A 17 5.83 13.39 10.02
N ALA A 18 4.88 13.37 10.95
CA ALA A 18 4.36 12.13 11.53
C ALA A 18 3.58 11.34 10.48
N PHE A 19 2.72 12.00 9.71
CA PHE A 19 1.98 11.40 8.61
C PHE A 19 2.92 10.92 7.49
N VAL A 20 3.87 11.77 7.06
CA VAL A 20 4.87 11.42 6.01
C VAL A 20 5.67 10.20 6.43
N GLY A 21 6.13 10.14 7.68
CA GLY A 21 6.98 9.08 8.22
C GLY A 21 6.25 7.79 8.61
N ALA A 22 4.92 7.78 8.69
CA ALA A 22 4.14 6.68 9.29
C ALA A 22 4.41 5.30 8.64
N HIS A 23 4.44 5.24 7.30
CA HIS A 23 4.72 3.98 6.59
C HIS A 23 6.15 3.48 6.82
N GLY A 24 7.12 4.39 6.79
CA GLY A 24 8.52 4.07 7.11
C GLY A 24 8.68 3.59 8.55
N ALA A 25 7.98 4.21 9.49
CA ALA A 25 7.97 3.78 10.89
C ALA A 25 7.41 2.36 11.05
N ALA A 26 6.31 2.02 10.37
CA ALA A 26 5.72 0.69 10.38
C ALA A 26 6.68 -0.38 9.81
N ILE A 27 7.34 -0.09 8.69
CA ILE A 27 8.34 -0.97 8.07
C ILE A 27 9.55 -1.14 8.99
N ARG A 28 10.08 -0.05 9.54
CA ARG A 28 11.24 -0.09 10.44
C ARG A 28 10.95 -0.89 11.69
N ALA A 29 9.78 -0.71 12.29
CA ALA A 29 9.35 -1.46 13.46
C ALA A 29 9.24 -2.97 13.21
N ARG A 30 8.83 -3.36 12.00
CA ARG A 30 8.59 -4.77 11.64
C ARG A 30 9.83 -5.49 11.11
N TYR A 31 10.64 -4.81 10.28
CA TYR A 31 11.72 -5.43 9.50
C TYR A 31 13.11 -4.89 9.83
N GLN A 32 13.21 -3.87 10.69
CA GLN A 32 14.47 -3.25 11.10
C GLN A 32 15.28 -2.67 9.91
N ILE A 33 14.59 -2.15 8.90
CA ILE A 33 15.18 -1.51 7.72
C ILE A 33 15.18 0.00 7.94
N ALA A 34 16.30 0.67 7.65
CA ALA A 34 16.34 2.12 7.59
C ALA A 34 15.44 2.64 6.45
N THR A 35 14.66 3.69 6.73
CA THR A 35 13.69 4.23 5.76
C THR A 35 13.78 5.75 5.68
N THR A 36 13.57 6.29 4.49
CA THR A 36 13.28 7.70 4.25
C THR A 36 11.98 7.82 3.45
N SER A 37 11.10 8.72 3.84
CA SER A 37 9.77 8.88 3.23
C SER A 37 9.59 10.29 2.70
N ALA A 38 8.94 10.43 1.55
CA ALA A 38 8.49 11.71 1.05
C ALA A 38 7.14 11.58 0.33
N CYS A 39 6.38 12.69 0.30
CA CYS A 39 5.10 12.80 -0.37
C CYS A 39 5.29 13.46 -1.76
N ILE A 40 4.46 13.06 -2.73
CA ILE A 40 4.39 13.78 -4.01
C ILE A 40 3.63 15.11 -3.81
N PRO A 41 3.94 16.14 -4.62
CA PRO A 41 3.23 17.42 -4.57
C PRO A 41 1.84 17.34 -5.21
N ASP A 42 0.96 18.30 -4.91
CA ASP A 42 -0.34 18.54 -5.56
C ASP A 42 -1.24 17.29 -5.69
N GLN A 43 -1.32 16.49 -4.63
CA GLN A 43 -2.14 15.29 -4.55
C GLN A 43 -2.82 15.20 -3.16
N PRO A 44 -3.60 16.21 -2.73
CA PRO A 44 -4.08 16.32 -1.35
C PRO A 44 -4.98 15.16 -0.90
N HIS A 45 -5.67 14.50 -1.83
CA HIS A 45 -6.59 13.39 -1.54
C HIS A 45 -6.04 12.00 -1.92
N GLY A 46 -4.78 11.93 -2.34
CA GLY A 46 -4.13 10.70 -2.82
C GLY A 46 -4.67 10.25 -4.19
N ILE A 47 -4.41 8.97 -4.51
CA ILE A 47 -4.93 8.32 -5.72
C ILE A 47 -6.21 7.56 -5.36
N HIS A 48 -7.31 7.89 -6.04
CA HIS A 48 -8.63 7.28 -5.83
C HIS A 48 -9.39 6.99 -7.13
N ASP A 49 -8.86 7.42 -8.28
CA ASP A 49 -9.39 7.14 -9.61
C ASP A 49 -8.28 7.19 -10.69
N ALA A 50 -8.63 6.84 -11.93
CA ALA A 50 -7.70 6.83 -13.06
C ALA A 50 -7.17 8.24 -13.44
N VAL A 51 -7.87 9.32 -13.12
CA VAL A 51 -7.43 10.69 -13.40
C VAL A 51 -6.34 11.08 -12.42
N THR A 52 -6.58 10.85 -11.13
CA THR A 52 -5.63 11.14 -10.06
C THR A 52 -4.39 10.24 -10.15
N GLU A 53 -4.54 8.99 -10.64
CA GLU A 53 -3.43 8.08 -10.92
C GLU A 53 -2.51 8.62 -12.02
N ARG A 54 -3.04 8.91 -13.22
CA ARG A 54 -2.25 9.49 -14.33
C ARG A 54 -1.56 10.79 -13.95
N ARG A 55 -2.20 11.64 -13.13
CA ARG A 55 -1.62 12.88 -12.64
C ARG A 55 -0.46 12.64 -11.67
N ALA A 56 -0.50 11.56 -10.91
CA ALA A 56 0.53 11.20 -9.94
C ALA A 56 1.77 10.56 -10.57
N GLU A 57 1.62 9.80 -11.68
CA GLU A 57 2.71 9.01 -12.27
C GLU A 57 4.02 9.77 -12.49
N PRO A 58 4.06 10.94 -13.17
CA PRO A 58 5.30 11.68 -13.35
C PRO A 58 5.91 12.13 -12.01
N LYS A 59 5.08 12.55 -11.06
CA LYS A 59 5.53 13.00 -9.73
C LYS A 59 6.12 11.84 -8.91
N VAL A 60 5.55 10.63 -9.04
CA VAL A 60 6.08 9.41 -8.43
C VAL A 60 7.47 9.09 -8.98
N LEU A 61 7.64 9.17 -10.30
CA LEU A 61 8.92 8.88 -10.95
C LEU A 61 9.99 9.89 -10.54
N ASP A 62 9.68 11.19 -10.57
CA ASP A 62 10.60 12.27 -10.18
C ASP A 62 11.00 12.12 -8.70
N LEU A 63 10.05 11.85 -7.81
CA LEU A 63 10.33 11.69 -6.40
C LEU A 63 11.17 10.43 -6.13
N ALA A 64 10.88 9.33 -6.81
CA ALA A 64 11.65 8.09 -6.69
C ALA A 64 13.11 8.30 -7.12
N ALA A 65 13.36 8.99 -8.25
CA ALA A 65 14.69 9.35 -8.68
C ALA A 65 15.41 10.23 -7.64
N GLY A 66 14.75 11.27 -7.14
CA GLY A 66 15.31 12.11 -6.10
C GLY A 66 15.60 11.39 -4.78
N LEU A 67 14.88 10.31 -4.45
CA LEU A 67 15.21 9.47 -3.29
C LEU A 67 16.47 8.63 -3.54
N VAL A 68 16.64 8.10 -4.76
CA VAL A 68 17.86 7.38 -5.15
C VAL A 68 19.07 8.31 -5.10
N ASP A 69 18.96 9.54 -5.61
CA ASP A 69 20.02 10.55 -5.55
C ASP A 69 20.43 10.90 -4.10
N ARG A 70 19.49 10.76 -3.17
CA ARG A 70 19.72 10.93 -1.72
C ARG A 70 20.18 9.66 -1.00
N GLY A 71 20.53 8.63 -1.74
CA GLY A 71 21.14 7.41 -1.22
C GLY A 71 20.19 6.25 -0.94
N ALA A 72 18.92 6.31 -1.39
CA ALA A 72 18.04 5.15 -1.29
C ALA A 72 18.58 3.99 -2.15
N THR A 73 18.68 2.81 -1.57
CA THR A 73 19.18 1.58 -2.22
C THR A 73 18.05 0.67 -2.70
N ALA A 74 16.81 0.99 -2.38
CA ALA A 74 15.59 0.44 -2.95
C ALA A 74 14.45 1.47 -2.82
N ILE A 75 13.42 1.35 -3.64
CA ILE A 75 12.24 2.22 -3.63
C ILE A 75 10.98 1.38 -3.38
N LEU A 76 10.12 1.86 -2.49
CA LEU A 76 8.74 1.41 -2.33
C LEU A 76 7.78 2.50 -2.84
N ILE A 77 7.02 2.20 -3.88
CA ILE A 77 5.86 3.01 -4.28
C ILE A 77 4.72 2.62 -3.36
N SER A 78 4.44 3.48 -2.39
CA SER A 78 3.47 3.21 -1.32
C SER A 78 2.05 3.58 -1.73
N CYS A 79 1.56 2.85 -2.74
CA CYS A 79 0.20 2.90 -3.28
C CYS A 79 -0.17 1.56 -3.87
N ALA A 80 -1.37 1.05 -3.59
CA ALA A 80 -1.79 -0.25 -4.10
C ALA A 80 -2.15 -0.26 -5.60
N ALA A 81 -2.27 0.90 -6.24
CA ALA A 81 -2.36 1.00 -7.69
C ALA A 81 -1.01 0.83 -8.40
N ASP A 82 0.10 0.83 -7.67
CA ASP A 82 1.47 0.74 -8.20
C ASP A 82 1.76 1.75 -9.33
N PRO A 83 1.41 3.05 -9.16
CA PRO A 83 1.53 4.04 -10.23
C PRO A 83 2.99 4.19 -10.67
N ALA A 84 3.22 4.31 -11.98
CA ALA A 84 4.54 4.42 -12.60
C ALA A 84 5.52 3.27 -12.30
N LEU A 85 5.09 2.13 -11.72
CA LEU A 85 6.00 1.05 -11.30
C LEU A 85 6.87 0.53 -12.44
N ALA A 86 6.29 0.28 -13.61
CA ALA A 86 7.04 -0.22 -14.77
C ALA A 86 8.07 0.81 -15.27
N ALA A 87 7.69 2.09 -15.34
CA ALA A 87 8.59 3.18 -15.74
C ALA A 87 9.73 3.37 -14.72
N ALA A 88 9.43 3.33 -13.43
CA ALA A 88 10.43 3.43 -12.38
C ALA A 88 11.43 2.26 -12.41
N ARG A 89 10.96 1.02 -12.63
CA ARG A 89 11.83 -0.15 -12.80
C ARG A 89 12.74 -0.06 -14.01
N ALA A 90 12.28 0.58 -15.09
CA ALA A 90 13.08 0.77 -16.30
C ALA A 90 14.13 1.92 -16.16
N ALA A 91 13.82 2.93 -15.35
CA ALA A 91 14.62 4.15 -15.25
C ALA A 91 15.62 4.13 -14.07
N LEU A 92 15.33 3.42 -12.98
CA LEU A 92 16.11 3.49 -11.75
C LEU A 92 17.08 2.30 -11.61
N PRO A 93 18.32 2.54 -11.12
CA PRO A 93 19.35 1.50 -10.97
C PRO A 93 19.17 0.65 -9.69
N VAL A 94 18.07 0.81 -8.97
CA VAL A 94 17.79 0.12 -7.70
C VAL A 94 16.49 -0.68 -7.79
N PRO A 95 16.27 -1.70 -6.94
CA PRO A 95 15.00 -2.41 -6.88
C PRO A 95 13.82 -1.45 -6.60
N VAL A 96 12.73 -1.58 -7.37
CA VAL A 96 11.49 -0.83 -7.17
C VAL A 96 10.34 -1.78 -6.88
N ILE A 97 9.75 -1.62 -5.71
CA ILE A 97 8.66 -2.44 -5.19
C ILE A 97 7.34 -1.64 -5.29
N GLY A 98 6.31 -2.26 -5.84
CA GLY A 98 4.95 -1.75 -5.78
C GLY A 98 4.22 -2.34 -4.59
N ALA A 99 3.50 -1.51 -3.81
CA ALA A 99 2.80 -1.98 -2.63
C ALA A 99 1.61 -2.89 -2.96
N GLY A 100 0.92 -2.65 -4.09
CA GLY A 100 -0.23 -3.45 -4.51
C GLY A 100 0.15 -4.84 -4.95
N SER A 101 1.10 -4.96 -5.88
CA SER A 101 1.62 -6.25 -6.35
C SER A 101 2.29 -7.03 -5.22
N ALA A 102 3.02 -6.36 -4.32
CA ALA A 102 3.61 -6.99 -3.15
C ALA A 102 2.53 -7.56 -2.21
N ALA A 103 1.47 -6.79 -1.93
CA ALA A 103 0.37 -7.25 -1.09
C ALA A 103 -0.34 -8.47 -1.69
N ALA A 104 -0.60 -8.46 -2.99
CA ALA A 104 -1.23 -9.58 -3.68
C ALA A 104 -0.37 -10.86 -3.64
N ALA A 105 0.94 -10.74 -3.85
CA ALA A 105 1.88 -11.86 -3.76
C ALA A 105 1.93 -12.45 -2.34
N VAL A 106 1.99 -11.59 -1.30
CA VAL A 106 1.95 -12.03 0.10
C VAL A 106 0.60 -12.69 0.44
N ALA A 107 -0.51 -12.14 -0.04
CA ALA A 107 -1.83 -12.69 0.19
C ALA A 107 -1.97 -14.12 -0.33
N LEU A 108 -1.47 -14.41 -1.52
CA LEU A 108 -1.45 -15.76 -2.10
C LEU A 108 -0.63 -16.76 -1.28
N GLY A 109 0.37 -16.29 -0.54
CA GLY A 109 1.14 -17.13 0.38
C GLY A 109 0.43 -17.43 1.71
N LEU A 110 -0.67 -16.71 2.02
CA LEU A 110 -1.38 -16.81 3.31
C LEU A 110 -2.77 -17.44 3.22
N GLY A 111 -3.37 -17.48 2.04
CA GLY A 111 -4.69 -18.05 1.85
C GLY A 111 -5.05 -18.30 0.39
N GLY A 112 -6.01 -19.18 0.17
CA GLY A 112 -6.46 -19.55 -1.17
C GLY A 112 -7.54 -18.62 -1.74
N ARG A 113 -8.25 -17.89 -0.89
CA ARG A 113 -9.40 -17.03 -1.24
C ARG A 113 -9.23 -15.66 -0.60
N ILE A 114 -9.06 -14.63 -1.39
CA ILE A 114 -8.67 -13.31 -0.93
C ILE A 114 -9.81 -12.30 -1.12
N GLY A 115 -10.23 -11.67 -0.03
CA GLY A 115 -11.08 -10.49 -0.04
C GLY A 115 -10.24 -9.21 -0.08
N VAL A 116 -10.66 -8.22 -0.84
CA VAL A 116 -9.94 -6.95 -0.99
C VAL A 116 -10.75 -5.80 -0.38
N LEU A 117 -10.14 -5.05 0.52
CA LEU A 117 -10.64 -3.76 0.99
C LEU A 117 -9.92 -2.64 0.23
N GLY A 118 -10.66 -1.81 -0.48
CA GLY A 118 -10.12 -0.72 -1.30
C GLY A 118 -10.95 0.56 -1.23
N LEU A 119 -10.57 1.55 -2.01
CA LEU A 119 -11.32 2.81 -2.17
C LEU A 119 -12.36 2.73 -3.31
N ASN A 120 -12.21 1.76 -4.19
CA ASN A 120 -13.07 1.55 -5.36
C ASN A 120 -13.77 0.18 -5.29
N ALA A 121 -14.87 0.03 -6.03
CA ALA A 121 -15.57 -1.24 -6.13
C ALA A 121 -14.72 -2.35 -6.79
N ALA A 122 -13.84 -1.97 -7.73
CA ALA A 122 -12.87 -2.87 -8.33
C ALA A 122 -11.49 -2.68 -7.68
N PRO A 123 -10.74 -3.76 -7.43
CA PRO A 123 -9.37 -3.65 -6.97
C PRO A 123 -8.48 -3.00 -8.01
N PRO A 124 -7.34 -2.39 -7.63
CA PRO A 124 -6.34 -1.94 -8.59
C PRO A 124 -5.86 -3.06 -9.52
N ALA A 125 -5.58 -2.71 -10.77
CA ALA A 125 -5.16 -3.68 -11.79
C ALA A 125 -3.96 -4.57 -11.38
N PRO A 126 -2.89 -4.05 -10.73
CA PRO A 126 -1.78 -4.89 -10.25
C PRO A 126 -2.23 -5.96 -9.24
N VAL A 127 -3.19 -5.64 -8.37
CA VAL A 127 -3.74 -6.58 -7.40
C VAL A 127 -4.54 -7.67 -8.10
N THR A 128 -5.45 -7.27 -9.00
CA THR A 128 -6.27 -8.22 -9.77
C THR A 128 -5.44 -9.14 -10.64
N ALA A 129 -4.39 -8.62 -11.29
CA ALA A 129 -3.50 -9.40 -12.15
C ALA A 129 -2.77 -10.52 -11.40
N VAL A 130 -2.42 -10.29 -10.12
CA VAL A 130 -1.73 -11.29 -9.30
C VAL A 130 -2.72 -12.26 -8.67
N LEU A 131 -3.86 -11.78 -8.15
CA LEU A 131 -4.83 -12.65 -7.46
C LEU A 131 -5.59 -13.59 -8.40
N GLY A 132 -5.93 -13.13 -9.61
CA GLY A 132 -6.70 -13.93 -10.58
C GLY A 132 -7.97 -14.51 -9.95
N ASP A 133 -8.19 -15.80 -10.13
CA ASP A 133 -9.37 -16.54 -9.62
C ASP A 133 -9.40 -16.69 -8.08
N ARG A 134 -8.36 -16.27 -7.39
CA ARG A 134 -8.30 -16.26 -5.90
C ARG A 134 -9.04 -15.06 -5.30
N LEU A 135 -9.40 -14.07 -6.10
CA LEU A 135 -10.18 -12.91 -5.66
C LEU A 135 -11.63 -13.32 -5.40
N VAL A 136 -12.05 -13.24 -4.14
CA VAL A 136 -13.44 -13.49 -3.72
C VAL A 136 -14.34 -12.30 -4.05
N GLY A 137 -13.83 -11.10 -3.80
CA GLY A 137 -14.54 -9.86 -4.02
C GLY A 137 -13.76 -8.66 -3.51
N SER A 138 -14.24 -7.48 -3.86
CA SER A 138 -13.69 -6.21 -3.39
C SER A 138 -14.79 -5.34 -2.82
N LEU A 139 -14.54 -4.77 -1.65
CA LEU A 139 -15.45 -3.85 -1.00
C LEU A 139 -14.73 -2.57 -0.60
N ARG A 140 -15.49 -1.49 -0.61
CA ARG A 140 -15.11 -0.19 -0.09
C ARG A 140 -15.83 0.03 1.25
N PRO A 141 -15.13 0.44 2.31
CA PRO A 141 -15.80 0.81 3.56
C PRO A 141 -16.82 1.94 3.30
N ALA A 142 -17.96 1.88 3.95
CA ALA A 142 -19.02 2.88 3.77
C ALA A 142 -18.49 4.30 4.05
N GLY A 143 -18.80 5.25 3.16
CA GLY A 143 -18.37 6.65 3.29
C GLY A 143 -16.89 6.91 3.01
N VAL A 144 -16.12 5.93 2.50
CA VAL A 144 -14.70 6.10 2.18
C VAL A 144 -14.53 6.15 0.66
N PHE A 145 -14.28 7.33 0.09
CA PHE A 145 -14.16 7.56 -1.35
C PHE A 145 -12.74 7.96 -1.77
N GLN A 146 -11.95 8.47 -0.84
CA GLN A 146 -10.57 8.91 -1.02
C GLN A 146 -9.74 8.56 0.22
N THR A 147 -8.40 8.63 0.10
CA THR A 147 -7.50 8.17 1.17
C THR A 147 -7.71 8.91 2.49
N THR A 148 -8.01 10.19 2.44
CA THR A 148 -8.20 11.02 3.64
C THR A 148 -9.47 10.68 4.44
N ASP A 149 -10.49 10.10 3.81
CA ASP A 149 -11.72 9.69 4.50
C ASP A 149 -11.48 8.56 5.51
N LEU A 150 -10.37 7.84 5.38
CA LEU A 150 -9.93 6.85 6.37
C LEU A 150 -9.53 7.46 7.71
N LEU A 151 -9.22 8.76 7.76
CA LEU A 151 -8.88 9.47 8.99
C LEU A 151 -10.12 9.93 9.77
N GLU A 152 -11.30 9.84 9.16
CA GLU A 152 -12.55 10.24 9.80
C GLU A 152 -12.97 9.28 10.93
N PRO A 153 -13.63 9.79 11.99
CA PRO A 153 -14.13 8.95 13.06
C PRO A 153 -15.01 7.79 12.55
N GLY A 154 -14.80 6.60 13.11
CA GLY A 154 -15.54 5.40 12.76
C GLY A 154 -15.11 4.71 11.45
N ALA A 155 -14.12 5.24 10.71
CA ALA A 155 -13.64 4.61 9.47
C ALA A 155 -13.12 3.18 9.71
N THR A 156 -12.44 2.94 10.84
CA THR A 156 -11.98 1.60 11.23
C THR A 156 -13.15 0.62 11.38
N ASP A 157 -14.22 1.00 12.04
CA ASP A 157 -15.39 0.12 12.23
C ASP A 157 -16.07 -0.20 10.90
N ARG A 158 -16.27 0.81 10.07
CA ARG A 158 -16.82 0.63 8.71
C ARG A 158 -15.93 -0.28 7.83
N ALA A 159 -14.61 -0.19 7.99
CA ALA A 159 -13.69 -1.07 7.27
C ALA A 159 -13.75 -2.52 7.78
N VAL A 160 -13.89 -2.72 9.08
CA VAL A 160 -14.10 -4.06 9.67
C VAL A 160 -15.44 -4.65 9.23
N ASP A 161 -16.50 -3.85 9.15
CA ASP A 161 -17.81 -4.32 8.68
C ASP A 161 -17.75 -4.78 7.21
N ALA A 162 -17.12 -4.00 6.33
CA ALA A 162 -16.87 -4.43 4.95
C ALA A 162 -15.98 -5.69 4.88
N GLY A 163 -14.98 -5.80 5.76
CA GLY A 163 -14.16 -7.02 5.90
C GLY A 163 -14.98 -8.24 6.32
N ARG A 164 -15.96 -8.07 7.23
CA ARG A 164 -16.84 -9.13 7.66
C ARG A 164 -17.72 -9.68 6.53
N GLU A 165 -18.19 -8.80 5.64
CA GLU A 165 -18.94 -9.21 4.45
C GLU A 165 -18.06 -10.06 3.50
N LEU A 166 -16.79 -9.67 3.31
CA LEU A 166 -15.84 -10.47 2.51
C LEU A 166 -15.56 -11.84 3.12
N VAL A 167 -15.41 -11.92 4.45
CA VAL A 167 -15.23 -13.19 5.15
C VAL A 167 -16.50 -14.06 5.02
N ALA A 168 -17.68 -13.47 5.16
CA ALA A 168 -18.95 -14.19 4.95
C ALA A 168 -19.10 -14.70 3.50
N ALA A 169 -18.50 -14.00 2.51
CA ALA A 169 -18.42 -14.45 1.12
C ALA A 169 -17.33 -15.52 0.88
N GLY A 170 -16.61 -15.92 1.93
CA GLY A 170 -15.62 -16.99 1.91
C GLY A 170 -14.18 -16.52 1.74
N ALA A 171 -13.86 -15.26 2.03
CA ALA A 171 -12.47 -14.82 2.07
C ALA A 171 -11.73 -15.43 3.27
N GLU A 172 -10.55 -15.98 3.01
CA GLU A 172 -9.66 -16.59 4.01
C GLU A 172 -8.60 -15.61 4.51
N ALA A 173 -8.38 -14.52 3.76
CA ALA A 173 -7.53 -13.40 4.13
C ALA A 173 -8.08 -12.10 3.55
N ILE A 174 -7.81 -10.97 4.20
CA ILE A 174 -8.19 -9.64 3.74
C ILE A 174 -6.95 -8.86 3.31
N LEU A 175 -6.91 -8.43 2.06
CA LEU A 175 -5.87 -7.57 1.48
C LEU A 175 -6.32 -6.11 1.48
N PHE A 176 -5.45 -5.21 1.93
CA PHE A 176 -5.69 -3.77 1.89
C PHE A 176 -5.18 -3.17 0.57
N ALA A 177 -6.09 -2.81 -0.31
CA ALA A 177 -5.78 -2.14 -1.57
C ALA A 177 -5.79 -0.59 -1.43
N CYS A 178 -5.49 -0.11 -0.24
CA CYS A 178 -5.20 1.29 0.06
C CYS A 178 -4.21 1.36 1.22
N THR A 179 -3.07 2.01 1.01
CA THR A 179 -2.03 2.16 2.02
C THR A 179 -2.40 3.09 3.18
N GLY A 180 -3.47 3.89 3.04
CA GLY A 180 -4.08 4.63 4.14
C GLY A 180 -4.62 3.73 5.26
N MET A 181 -4.96 2.47 4.96
CA MET A 181 -5.38 1.49 5.96
C MET A 181 -4.23 1.09 6.91
N THR A 182 -2.98 1.17 6.46
CA THR A 182 -1.80 1.07 7.32
C THR A 182 -1.73 2.24 8.30
N THR A 183 -1.99 3.46 7.81
CA THR A 183 -1.94 4.69 8.63
C THR A 183 -2.91 4.62 9.81
N ILE A 184 -4.08 4.03 9.63
CA ILE A 184 -5.08 3.84 10.70
C ILE A 184 -4.91 2.54 11.49
N GLY A 185 -3.86 1.75 11.23
CA GLY A 185 -3.57 0.52 11.96
C GLY A 185 -4.62 -0.60 11.78
N LEU A 186 -5.33 -0.64 10.65
CA LEU A 186 -6.48 -1.52 10.43
C LEU A 186 -6.18 -3.02 10.58
N ALA A 187 -4.92 -3.43 10.40
CA ALA A 187 -4.55 -4.85 10.44
C ALA A 187 -4.83 -5.53 11.79
N GLY A 188 -4.67 -4.81 12.92
CA GLY A 188 -5.07 -5.30 14.24
C GLY A 188 -6.56 -5.60 14.32
N PRO A 189 -7.43 -4.60 14.17
CA PRO A 189 -8.88 -4.76 14.18
C PRO A 189 -9.42 -5.87 13.26
N ILE A 190 -8.87 -6.05 12.06
CA ILE A 190 -9.27 -7.15 11.16
C ILE A 190 -8.92 -8.50 11.77
N ARG A 191 -7.68 -8.71 12.22
CA ARG A 191 -7.29 -9.98 12.84
C ARG A 191 -8.06 -10.29 14.10
N ASP A 192 -8.22 -9.31 14.99
CA ASP A 192 -8.80 -9.50 16.30
C ASP A 192 -10.32 -9.73 16.23
N ARG A 193 -11.02 -9.08 15.30
CA ARG A 193 -12.48 -9.09 15.20
C ARG A 193 -13.03 -10.06 14.14
N LEU A 194 -12.23 -10.45 13.13
CA LEU A 194 -12.66 -11.35 12.05
C LEU A 194 -11.92 -12.70 12.04
N GLY A 195 -10.81 -12.83 12.76
CA GLY A 195 -10.08 -14.09 12.90
C GLY A 195 -9.33 -14.52 11.62
N VAL A 196 -9.15 -13.63 10.65
CA VAL A 196 -8.44 -13.92 9.40
C VAL A 196 -7.17 -13.10 9.26
N PRO A 197 -6.16 -13.56 8.50
CA PRO A 197 -4.98 -12.76 8.17
C PRO A 197 -5.37 -11.44 7.50
N ALA A 198 -4.70 -10.35 7.92
CA ALA A 198 -4.77 -9.05 7.29
C ALA A 198 -3.45 -8.77 6.55
N VAL A 199 -3.53 -8.57 5.24
CA VAL A 199 -2.38 -8.28 4.39
C VAL A 199 -2.30 -6.78 4.17
N ASP A 200 -1.39 -6.17 4.89
CA ASP A 200 -1.09 -4.75 4.81
C ASP A 200 -0.12 -4.48 3.66
N ALA A 201 -0.51 -3.63 2.70
CA ALA A 201 0.26 -3.39 1.49
C ALA A 201 1.61 -2.71 1.75
N VAL A 202 1.69 -1.86 2.77
CA VAL A 202 2.96 -1.22 3.16
C VAL A 202 3.92 -2.25 3.76
N LEU A 203 3.42 -3.10 4.66
CA LEU A 203 4.23 -4.15 5.28
C LEU A 203 4.62 -5.23 4.28
N ALA A 204 3.75 -5.60 3.34
CA ALA A 204 4.09 -6.51 2.25
C ALA A 204 5.20 -5.94 1.35
N GLY A 205 5.12 -4.64 1.01
CA GLY A 205 6.20 -3.94 0.31
C GLY A 205 7.51 -3.93 1.10
N GLY A 206 7.45 -3.69 2.42
CA GLY A 206 8.59 -3.75 3.32
C GLY A 206 9.24 -5.14 3.39
N LEU A 207 8.44 -6.22 3.37
CA LEU A 207 8.93 -7.59 3.32
C LEU A 207 9.76 -7.85 2.05
N LEU A 208 9.22 -7.48 0.87
CA LEU A 208 9.96 -7.63 -0.39
C LEU A 208 11.20 -6.73 -0.45
N ALA A 209 11.13 -5.51 0.08
CA ALA A 209 12.30 -4.65 0.21
C ALA A 209 13.37 -5.28 1.11
N SER A 210 12.99 -5.90 2.22
CA SER A 210 13.93 -6.58 3.12
C SER A 210 14.69 -7.73 2.44
N TYR A 211 14.03 -8.39 1.50
CA TYR A 211 14.65 -9.44 0.68
C TYR A 211 15.59 -8.86 -0.39
N ALA A 212 15.15 -7.79 -1.08
CA ALA A 212 15.88 -7.20 -2.20
C ALA A 212 17.14 -6.40 -1.79
N MET A 213 17.22 -5.96 -0.53
CA MET A 213 18.30 -5.11 0.00
C MET A 213 19.39 -5.89 0.76
N ARG A 214 19.31 -7.22 0.81
CA ARG A 214 20.30 -8.09 1.50
C ARG A 214 21.41 -8.53 0.58
#